data_8c64a9debd751c24ce7323c00e5e613d
#
_entry.id   8c64a9debd751c24ce7323c00e5e613d
#
_cell.length_a   1.000
_cell.length_b   1.000
_cell.length_c   1.000
_cell.angle_alpha   90.00
_cell.angle_beta   90.00
_cell.angle_gamma   90.00
#
_symmetry.space_group_name_H-M   'P 1'
#
loop_
_entity.id
_entity.type
_entity.pdbx_description
1 polymer ?
#
loop_
_entity_poly.entity_id
_entity_poly.type
_entity_poly.pdbx_seq_one_letter_code
_entity_poly.pdbx_strand_id
1 'polypeptide(L)'
;MRFKLYLKNAVLLTAGGFALRLLGMAFRVYIAGYLGSEGMGLYQLILAVYGVFIALSSAGINVASTRLAAQSLARGRGMAQTLWGLVGAAACLGTAAMLAQFALAPVVARWALHDMRAELGLRVLAPSLPFLAV
;
A
#
# COMPACT_ATOMS: atom_id res chain seq x y z
N MET A 1 -19.00 0.80 33.53
CA MET A 1 -17.61 0.30 33.42
C MET A 1 -17.05 0.23 31.98
N ARG A 2 -17.85 -0.10 30.98
CA ARG A 2 -17.40 -0.22 29.56
C ARG A 2 -16.94 1.10 28.93
N PHE A 3 -17.58 2.24 29.26
CA PHE A 3 -17.25 3.56 28.68
C PHE A 3 -15.80 3.99 28.94
N LYS A 4 -15.28 3.78 30.16
CA LYS A 4 -13.86 4.08 30.48
C LYS A 4 -12.88 3.25 29.67
N LEU A 5 -13.23 1.99 29.35
CA LEU A 5 -12.40 1.10 28.52
C LEU A 5 -12.36 1.55 27.07
N TYR A 6 -13.52 1.96 26.51
CA TYR A 6 -13.59 2.51 25.15
C TYR A 6 -12.82 3.81 25.04
N LEU A 7 -12.95 4.70 26.03
CA LEU A 7 -12.23 5.97 26.06
C LEU A 7 -10.71 5.75 26.12
N LYS A 8 -10.25 4.83 26.96
CA LYS A 8 -8.84 4.47 27.08
C LYS A 8 -8.29 3.92 25.76
N ASN A 9 -9.01 3.01 25.12
CA ASN A 9 -8.60 2.44 23.83
C ASN A 9 -8.60 3.51 22.70
N ALA A 10 -9.58 4.40 22.68
CA ALA A 10 -9.63 5.50 21.71
C ALA A 10 -8.45 6.45 21.88
N VAL A 11 -8.15 6.85 23.12
CA VAL A 11 -6.98 7.71 23.41
C VAL A 11 -5.69 7.04 23.03
N LEU A 12 -5.55 5.73 23.31
CA LEU A 12 -4.33 4.97 23.02
C LEU A 12 -4.10 4.86 21.50
N LEU A 13 -5.18 4.60 20.73
CA LEU A 13 -5.14 4.56 19.27
C LEU A 13 -4.82 5.94 18.67
N THR A 14 -5.43 6.99 19.20
CA THR A 14 -5.16 8.37 18.74
C THR A 14 -3.73 8.79 19.05
N ALA A 15 -3.24 8.51 20.27
CA ALA A 15 -1.87 8.81 20.66
C ALA A 15 -0.86 8.02 19.81
N GLY A 16 -1.12 6.73 19.54
CA GLY A 16 -0.30 5.91 18.65
C GLY A 16 -0.27 6.46 17.22
N GLY A 17 -1.43 6.83 16.67
CA GLY A 17 -1.52 7.46 15.35
C GLY A 17 -0.77 8.80 15.27
N PHE A 18 -0.84 9.60 16.32
CA PHE A 18 -0.10 10.86 16.40
C PHE A 18 1.41 10.63 16.48
N ALA A 19 1.85 9.67 17.30
CA ALA A 19 3.25 9.31 17.42
C ALA A 19 3.84 8.82 16.08
N LEU A 20 3.08 7.98 15.34
CA LEU A 20 3.48 7.53 14.00
C LEU A 20 3.60 8.69 13.00
N ARG A 21 2.71 9.69 13.07
CA ARG A 21 2.80 10.88 12.22
C ARG A 21 4.02 11.72 12.52
N LEU A 22 4.34 11.92 13.80
CA LEU A 22 5.56 12.64 14.22
C LEU A 22 6.81 11.89 13.75
N LEU A 23 6.83 10.58 13.91
CA LEU A 23 7.94 9.75 13.43
C LEU A 23 8.12 9.86 11.91
N GLY A 24 7.04 9.79 11.16
CA GLY A 24 7.06 9.97 9.71
C GLY A 24 7.53 11.36 9.27
N MET A 25 7.15 12.39 10.01
CA MET A 25 7.63 13.77 9.77
C MET A 25 9.12 13.90 10.06
N ALA A 26 9.59 13.41 11.20
CA ALA A 26 11.01 13.40 11.55
C ALA A 26 11.85 12.64 10.51
N PHE A 27 11.36 11.49 10.05
CA PHE A 27 12.00 10.72 8.99
C PHE A 27 12.10 11.50 7.66
N ARG A 28 11.04 12.21 7.27
CA ARG A 28 11.08 13.05 6.06
C ARG A 28 12.08 14.19 6.17
N VAL A 29 12.15 14.86 7.32
CA VAL A 29 13.12 15.93 7.57
C VAL A 29 14.54 15.38 7.52
N TYR A 30 14.77 14.22 8.11
CA TYR A 30 16.07 13.55 8.10
C TYR A 30 16.51 13.19 6.66
N ILE A 31 15.64 12.57 5.89
CA ILE A 31 15.92 12.21 4.49
C ILE A 31 16.16 13.46 3.63
N ALA A 32 15.38 14.52 3.83
CA ALA A 32 15.55 15.76 3.08
C ALA A 32 16.94 16.38 3.27
N GLY A 33 17.50 16.24 4.46
CA GLY A 33 18.86 16.69 4.75
C GLY A 33 19.95 15.92 3.99
N TYR A 34 19.71 14.64 3.67
CA TYR A 34 20.65 13.80 2.93
C TYR A 34 20.48 13.87 1.41
N LEU A 35 19.23 13.89 0.92
CA LEU A 35 18.93 13.85 -0.51
C LEU A 35 18.97 15.22 -1.19
N GLY A 36 18.88 16.29 -0.39
CA GLY A 36 18.72 17.65 -0.93
C GLY A 36 17.34 17.86 -1.58
N SER A 37 17.13 19.07 -2.14
CA SER A 37 15.84 19.45 -2.72
C SER A 37 15.47 18.64 -3.97
N GLU A 38 16.44 18.37 -4.83
CA GLU A 38 16.24 17.59 -6.07
C GLU A 38 15.91 16.12 -5.78
N GLY A 39 16.68 15.49 -4.90
CA GLY A 39 16.43 14.09 -4.51
C GLY A 39 15.13 13.91 -3.75
N MET A 40 14.71 14.89 -2.95
CA MET A 40 13.44 14.84 -2.25
C MET A 40 12.24 14.98 -3.21
N GLY A 41 12.38 15.80 -4.27
CA GLY A 41 11.39 15.89 -5.33
C GLY A 41 11.22 14.56 -6.05
N LEU A 42 12.31 13.93 -6.46
CA LEU A 42 12.30 12.62 -7.10
C LEU A 42 11.66 11.55 -6.21
N TYR A 43 12.02 11.52 -4.93
CA TYR A 43 11.45 10.60 -3.95
C TYR A 43 9.92 10.74 -3.84
N GLN A 44 9.41 11.97 -3.77
CA GLN A 44 7.97 12.23 -3.70
C GLN A 44 7.25 11.80 -4.98
N LEU A 45 7.84 12.02 -6.15
CA LEU A 45 7.30 11.59 -7.43
C LEU A 45 7.19 10.06 -7.52
N ILE A 46 8.25 9.35 -7.11
CA ILE A 46 8.25 7.89 -7.05
C ILE A 46 7.14 7.38 -6.13
N LEU A 47 7.01 7.97 -4.94
CA LEU A 47 5.95 7.59 -3.99
C LEU A 47 4.55 7.92 -4.50
N ALA A 48 4.36 8.99 -5.24
CA ALA A 48 3.07 9.34 -5.82
C ALA A 48 2.63 8.30 -6.85
N VAL A 49 3.53 7.91 -7.77
CA VAL A 49 3.26 6.85 -8.74
C VAL A 49 3.01 5.52 -8.06
N TYR A 50 3.84 5.15 -7.11
CA TYR A 50 3.68 3.93 -6.32
C TYR A 50 2.34 3.90 -5.58
N GLY A 51 1.90 5.04 -5.04
CA GLY A 51 0.60 5.22 -4.38
C GLY A 51 -0.59 4.90 -5.30
N VAL A 52 -0.49 5.23 -6.60
CA VAL A 52 -1.52 4.86 -7.59
C VAL A 52 -1.63 3.34 -7.71
N PHE A 53 -0.51 2.62 -7.81
CA PHE A 53 -0.51 1.16 -7.88
C PHE A 53 -1.04 0.51 -6.60
N ILE A 54 -0.70 1.05 -5.42
CA ILE A 54 -1.29 0.63 -4.14
C ILE A 54 -2.81 0.83 -4.16
N ALA A 55 -3.29 2.00 -4.57
CA ALA A 55 -4.72 2.30 -4.61
C ALA A 55 -5.48 1.36 -5.55
N LEU A 56 -4.92 1.09 -6.74
CA LEU A 56 -5.51 0.13 -7.68
C LEU A 56 -5.57 -1.28 -7.09
N SER A 57 -4.46 -1.74 -6.49
CA SER A 57 -4.38 -3.05 -5.85
C SER A 57 -5.39 -3.17 -4.72
N SER A 58 -5.44 -2.18 -3.82
CA SER A 58 -6.36 -2.16 -2.67
C SER A 58 -7.83 -2.10 -3.09
N ALA A 59 -8.17 -1.32 -4.12
CA ALA A 59 -9.53 -1.27 -4.65
C ALA A 59 -9.99 -2.63 -5.18
N GLY A 60 -9.12 -3.34 -5.92
CA GLY A 60 -9.37 -4.68 -6.41
C GLY A 60 -9.61 -5.70 -5.31
N ILE A 61 -8.80 -5.63 -4.24
CA ILE A 61 -8.92 -6.52 -3.08
C ILE A 61 -10.22 -6.27 -2.33
N ASN A 62 -10.60 -5.02 -2.10
CA ASN A 62 -11.85 -4.67 -1.42
C ASN A 62 -13.07 -5.22 -2.17
N VAL A 63 -13.09 -5.13 -3.49
CA VAL A 63 -14.16 -5.70 -4.32
C VAL A 63 -14.13 -7.23 -4.30
N ALA A 64 -12.96 -7.85 -4.39
CA ALA A 64 -12.82 -9.30 -4.36
C ALA A 64 -13.23 -9.87 -3.00
N SER A 65 -12.83 -9.23 -1.89
CA SER A 65 -13.13 -9.68 -0.53
C SER A 65 -14.63 -9.63 -0.23
N THR A 66 -15.31 -8.55 -0.60
CA THR A 66 -16.76 -8.44 -0.40
C THR A 66 -17.53 -9.46 -1.22
N ARG A 67 -17.14 -9.70 -2.47
CA ARG A 67 -17.76 -10.73 -3.33
C ARG A 67 -17.54 -12.16 -2.82
N LEU A 68 -16.31 -12.48 -2.44
CA LEU A 68 -15.98 -13.81 -1.91
C LEU A 68 -16.66 -14.07 -0.57
N ALA A 69 -16.72 -13.08 0.32
CA ALA A 69 -17.45 -13.18 1.58
C ALA A 69 -18.95 -13.43 1.36
N ALA A 70 -19.59 -12.69 0.46
CA ALA A 70 -20.98 -12.89 0.10
C ALA A 70 -21.25 -14.28 -0.51
N GLN A 71 -20.39 -14.73 -1.42
CA GLN A 71 -20.51 -16.06 -2.04
C GLN A 71 -20.29 -17.19 -1.04
N SER A 72 -19.39 -17.04 -0.07
CA SER A 72 -19.13 -18.06 0.94
C SER A 72 -20.29 -18.22 1.90
N LEU A 73 -20.94 -17.12 2.29
CA LEU A 73 -22.16 -17.13 3.08
C LEU A 73 -23.30 -17.82 2.33
N ALA A 74 -23.47 -17.51 1.05
CA ALA A 74 -24.53 -18.12 0.21
C ALA A 74 -24.32 -19.61 -0.05
N ARG A 75 -23.08 -20.09 -0.07
CA ARG A 75 -22.74 -21.50 -0.37
C ARG A 75 -22.44 -22.35 0.87
N GLY A 76 -22.56 -21.80 2.07
CA GLY A 76 -22.27 -22.52 3.32
C GLY A 76 -20.81 -23.01 3.42
N ARG A 77 -19.87 -22.33 2.76
CA ARG A 77 -18.45 -22.70 2.79
C ARG A 77 -17.84 -22.41 4.17
N GLY A 78 -16.95 -23.29 4.62
CA GLY A 78 -16.25 -23.07 5.87
C GLY A 78 -15.36 -21.85 5.84
N MET A 79 -15.20 -21.19 7.01
CA MET A 79 -14.39 -19.97 7.18
C MET A 79 -12.98 -20.12 6.59
N ALA A 80 -12.34 -21.28 6.78
CA ALA A 80 -10.99 -21.55 6.29
C ALA A 80 -10.89 -21.49 4.75
N GLN A 81 -11.86 -22.06 4.03
CA GLN A 81 -11.87 -22.01 2.57
C GLN A 81 -12.07 -20.59 2.03
N THR A 82 -12.86 -19.79 2.73
CA THR A 82 -13.08 -18.38 2.38
C THR A 82 -11.80 -17.57 2.57
N LEU A 83 -11.10 -17.77 3.69
CA LEU A 83 -9.83 -17.08 3.97
C LEU A 83 -8.76 -17.44 2.93
N TRP A 84 -8.58 -18.71 2.61
CA TRP A 84 -7.63 -19.12 1.56
C TRP A 84 -7.97 -18.55 0.19
N GLY A 85 -9.27 -18.47 -0.15
CA GLY A 85 -9.73 -17.81 -1.37
C GLY A 85 -9.41 -16.32 -1.39
N LEU A 86 -9.57 -15.63 -0.26
CA LEU A 86 -9.23 -14.20 -0.13
C LEU A 86 -7.73 -13.95 -0.26
N VAL A 87 -6.91 -14.74 0.43
CA VAL A 87 -5.45 -14.64 0.33
C VAL A 87 -4.98 -14.93 -1.10
N GLY A 88 -5.54 -15.95 -1.75
CA GLY A 88 -5.22 -16.26 -3.16
C GLY A 88 -5.59 -15.14 -4.12
N ALA A 89 -6.78 -14.54 -3.95
CA ALA A 89 -7.22 -13.40 -4.76
C ALA A 89 -6.34 -12.16 -4.51
N ALA A 90 -6.01 -11.87 -3.25
CA ALA A 90 -5.13 -10.77 -2.89
C ALA A 90 -3.71 -10.95 -3.46
N ALA A 91 -3.15 -12.14 -3.35
CA ALA A 91 -1.84 -12.47 -3.93
C ALA A 91 -1.85 -12.33 -5.46
N CYS A 92 -2.90 -12.79 -6.13
CA CYS A 92 -3.04 -12.67 -7.58
C CYS A 92 -3.12 -11.20 -8.02
N LEU A 93 -3.95 -10.39 -7.34
CA LEU A 93 -4.07 -8.95 -7.64
C LEU A 93 -2.79 -8.19 -7.32
N GLY A 94 -2.13 -8.51 -6.20
CA GLY A 94 -0.87 -7.91 -5.81
C GLY A 94 0.26 -8.23 -6.78
N THR A 95 0.34 -9.49 -7.25
CA THR A 95 1.33 -9.87 -8.26
C THR A 95 1.03 -9.26 -9.64
N ALA A 96 -0.24 -9.14 -10.03
CA ALA A 96 -0.62 -8.44 -11.24
C ALA A 96 -0.25 -6.95 -11.18
N ALA A 97 -0.50 -6.28 -10.06
CA ALA A 97 -0.10 -4.90 -9.84
C ALA A 97 1.44 -4.73 -9.84
N MET A 98 2.17 -5.66 -9.24
CA MET A 98 3.64 -5.69 -9.29
C MET A 98 4.16 -5.79 -10.73
N LEU A 99 3.63 -6.73 -11.51
CA LEU A 99 4.03 -6.91 -12.91
C LEU A 99 3.69 -5.67 -13.75
N ALA A 100 2.49 -5.10 -13.54
CA ALA A 100 2.08 -3.87 -14.21
C ALA A 100 3.01 -2.70 -13.86
N GLN A 101 3.35 -2.50 -12.59
CA GLN A 101 4.29 -1.46 -12.17
C GLN A 101 5.67 -1.71 -12.78
N PHE A 102 6.16 -2.95 -12.76
CA PHE A 102 7.47 -3.28 -13.30
C PHE A 102 7.55 -3.02 -14.81
N ALA A 103 6.50 -3.38 -15.56
CA ALA A 103 6.42 -3.15 -17.01
C ALA A 103 6.24 -1.67 -17.37
N LEU A 104 5.45 -0.93 -16.56
CA LEU A 104 5.18 0.49 -16.79
C LEU A 104 6.27 1.42 -16.23
N ALA A 105 7.14 0.93 -15.33
CA ALA A 105 8.20 1.74 -14.73
C ALA A 105 9.04 2.54 -15.75
N PRO A 106 9.55 1.95 -16.85
CA PRO A 106 10.34 2.70 -17.82
C PRO A 106 9.51 3.75 -18.59
N VAL A 107 8.24 3.45 -18.86
CA VAL A 107 7.33 4.37 -19.54
C VAL A 107 7.02 5.56 -18.64
N VAL A 108 6.68 5.31 -17.39
CA VAL A 108 6.37 6.34 -16.40
C VAL A 108 7.60 7.20 -16.10
N ALA A 109 8.78 6.59 -15.96
CA ALA A 109 10.02 7.31 -15.71
C ALA A 109 10.35 8.29 -16.86
N ARG A 110 10.17 7.86 -18.11
CA ARG A 110 10.46 8.69 -19.29
C ARG A 110 9.41 9.75 -19.57
N TRP A 111 8.13 9.38 -19.55
CA TRP A 111 7.03 10.24 -20.01
C TRP A 111 6.42 11.11 -18.92
N ALA A 112 6.29 10.60 -17.70
CA ALA A 112 5.65 11.31 -16.60
C ALA A 112 6.67 12.02 -15.70
N LEU A 113 7.79 11.37 -15.38
CA LEU A 113 8.76 11.88 -14.43
C LEU A 113 9.95 12.59 -15.10
N HIS A 114 10.19 12.34 -16.39
CA HIS A 114 11.32 12.87 -17.17
C HIS A 114 12.69 12.63 -16.50
N ASP A 115 12.78 11.61 -15.62
CA ASP A 115 13.99 11.25 -14.89
C ASP A 115 14.17 9.73 -14.86
N MET A 116 15.25 9.27 -15.50
CA MET A 116 15.57 7.82 -15.55
C MET A 116 15.94 7.23 -14.20
N ARG A 117 16.32 8.05 -13.22
CA ARG A 117 16.64 7.59 -11.86
C ARG A 117 15.40 7.08 -11.15
N ALA A 118 14.22 7.60 -11.50
CA ALA A 118 12.94 7.13 -10.96
C ALA A 118 12.60 5.68 -11.34
N GLU A 119 13.07 5.20 -12.50
CA GLU A 119 12.82 3.82 -12.96
C GLU A 119 13.31 2.80 -11.94
N LEU A 120 14.54 2.98 -11.44
CA LEU A 120 15.14 2.08 -10.46
C LEU A 120 14.35 2.08 -9.14
N GLY A 121 13.94 3.26 -8.68
CA GLY A 121 13.10 3.38 -7.47
C GLY A 121 11.76 2.67 -7.60
N LEU A 122 11.07 2.84 -8.75
CA LEU A 122 9.80 2.16 -9.02
C LEU A 122 9.94 0.64 -9.11
N ARG A 123 11.04 0.15 -9.71
CA ARG A 123 11.33 -1.29 -9.80
C ARG A 123 11.65 -1.91 -8.43
N VAL A 124 12.39 -1.19 -7.60
CA VAL A 124 12.73 -1.65 -6.23
C VAL A 124 11.49 -1.70 -5.34
N LEU A 125 10.54 -0.79 -5.52
CA LEU A 125 9.30 -0.77 -4.75
C LEU A 125 8.25 -1.77 -5.26
N ALA A 126 8.32 -2.21 -6.51
CA ALA A 126 7.32 -3.12 -7.09
C ALA A 126 7.12 -4.43 -6.30
N PRO A 127 8.17 -5.13 -5.80
CA PRO A 127 8.00 -6.37 -5.03
C PRO A 127 7.25 -6.20 -3.70
N SER A 128 7.11 -4.97 -3.17
CA SER A 128 6.35 -4.73 -1.94
C SER A 128 4.83 -4.80 -2.13
N LEU A 129 4.32 -4.61 -3.36
CA LEU A 129 2.89 -4.62 -3.67
C LEU A 129 2.17 -5.92 -3.26
N PRO A 130 2.67 -7.14 -3.59
CA PRO A 130 1.98 -8.35 -3.18
C PRO A 130 1.96 -8.54 -1.65
N PHE A 131 2.98 -8.05 -0.93
CA PHE A 131 3.00 -8.11 0.54
C PHE A 131 2.03 -7.13 1.18
N LEU A 132 1.79 -5.98 0.55
CA LEU A 132 0.79 -5.02 1.00
C LEU A 132 -0.65 -5.45 0.65
N ALA A 133 -0.80 -6.35 -0.32
CA ALA A 133 -2.07 -6.87 -0.79
C ALA A 133 -2.63 -7.98 0.11
N VAL A 134 -1.79 -8.73 0.82
CA VAL A 134 -2.15 -9.86 1.69
C VAL A 134 -2.28 -9.43 3.14
#